data_c4c3087d5afcaa360a8bc20122300738
#
_entry.id   c4c3087d5afcaa360a8bc20122300738
#
_cell.length_a   1.000
_cell.length_b   1.000
_cell.length_c   1.000
_cell.angle_alpha   90.00
_cell.angle_beta   90.00
_cell.angle_gamma   90.00
#
_symmetry.space_group_name_H-M   'P 1'
#
loop_
_entity.id
_entity.type
_entity.pdbx_description
1 polymer ?
#
loop_
_entity_poly.entity_id
_entity_poly.type
_entity_poly.pdbx_seq_one_letter_code
_entity_poly.pdbx_strand_id
1 'polypeptide(L)'
;SDPVPVEPFSGALAQAINFFAHQEYAYLKFVTKFPSIDSLLDLDHRGRTRIRYSLNTDRIIHDYEHRTAVLDERIQALSRLLEHGYPGGVIIAPVILEGNWQEEYGHMMDKLAEALSAYRDIHFEVISHRFARKAKSNILDVFPQTTLPMNEDKSRSYKFGQFGYGKLVYNKALLQEIKSFFTDAIGRHFPEAKIDYII
;
A
#
# COMPACT_ATOMS: atom_id res chain seq x y z
N SER A 1 11.07 -7.52 -1.46
CA SER A 1 10.29 -8.52 -0.69
C SER A 1 9.81 -7.90 0.60
N ASP A 2 8.74 -8.42 1.16
CA ASP A 2 8.20 -7.99 2.45
C ASP A 2 9.12 -8.49 3.59
N PRO A 3 9.60 -7.63 4.48
CA PRO A 3 10.56 -8.03 5.53
C PRO A 3 9.89 -8.67 6.76
N VAL A 4 8.59 -8.43 7.00
CA VAL A 4 7.89 -8.88 8.21
C VAL A 4 7.86 -10.40 8.35
N PRO A 5 7.56 -11.21 7.31
CA PRO A 5 7.57 -12.67 7.47
C PRO A 5 8.92 -13.28 7.83
N VAL A 6 10.01 -12.57 7.59
CA VAL A 6 11.38 -13.05 7.86
C VAL A 6 11.86 -12.61 9.24
N GLU A 7 11.20 -11.63 9.86
CA GLU A 7 11.59 -11.05 11.14
C GLU A 7 11.76 -12.07 12.27
N PRO A 8 10.84 -13.04 12.45
CA PRO A 8 10.98 -14.04 13.53
C PRO A 8 12.27 -14.88 13.48
N PHE A 9 12.88 -14.95 12.29
CA PHE A 9 14.11 -15.72 12.06
C PHE A 9 15.36 -14.83 12.05
N SER A 10 15.24 -13.59 11.58
CA SER A 10 16.38 -12.71 11.34
C SER A 10 16.62 -11.69 12.45
N GLY A 11 15.56 -11.23 13.12
CA GLY A 11 15.63 -10.08 14.04
C GLY A 11 16.10 -8.77 13.39
N ALA A 12 16.13 -8.73 12.04
CA ALA A 12 16.73 -7.62 11.31
C ALA A 12 15.92 -6.33 11.39
N LEU A 13 14.58 -6.44 11.42
CA LEU A 13 13.71 -5.28 11.58
C LEU A 13 13.86 -4.66 12.97
N ALA A 14 13.87 -5.48 14.03
CA ALA A 14 14.07 -4.99 15.40
C ALA A 14 15.42 -4.26 15.54
N GLN A 15 16.49 -4.81 14.97
CA GLN A 15 17.79 -4.15 14.95
C GLN A 15 17.75 -2.82 14.17
N ALA A 16 17.11 -2.81 13.01
CA ALA A 16 16.96 -1.60 12.19
C ALA A 16 16.13 -0.54 12.92
N ILE A 17 14.99 -0.91 13.52
CA ILE A 17 14.15 0.03 14.29
C ILE A 17 14.95 0.64 15.43
N ASN A 18 15.63 -0.17 16.24
CA ASN A 18 16.48 0.31 17.33
C ASN A 18 17.62 1.23 16.82
N PHE A 19 18.24 0.90 15.69
CA PHE A 19 19.27 1.74 15.11
C PHE A 19 18.71 3.10 14.68
N PHE A 20 17.58 3.12 13.93
CA PHE A 20 16.98 4.36 13.45
C PHE A 20 16.36 5.19 14.56
N ALA A 21 15.95 4.60 15.68
CA ALA A 21 15.46 5.32 16.87
C ALA A 21 16.45 6.38 17.38
N HIS A 22 17.76 6.15 17.18
CA HIS A 22 18.83 7.02 17.64
C HIS A 22 19.42 7.91 16.54
N GLN A 23 18.84 7.92 15.34
CA GLN A 23 19.31 8.78 14.25
C GLN A 23 18.62 10.14 14.28
N GLU A 24 19.40 11.20 14.07
CA GLU A 24 18.85 12.56 14.06
C GLU A 24 18.17 12.91 12.72
N TYR A 25 18.76 12.51 11.60
CA TYR A 25 18.36 12.93 10.25
C TYR A 25 17.81 11.80 9.37
N ALA A 26 17.69 10.59 9.90
CA ALA A 26 17.26 9.43 9.14
C ALA A 26 15.99 8.78 9.73
N TYR A 27 15.18 8.22 8.85
CA TYR A 27 13.96 7.50 9.18
C TYR A 27 13.96 6.16 8.50
N LEU A 28 13.43 5.15 9.20
CA LEU A 28 13.13 3.86 8.59
C LEU A 28 11.71 3.87 8.04
N LYS A 29 11.55 3.47 6.77
CA LYS A 29 10.24 3.23 6.16
C LYS A 29 10.27 1.90 5.44
N PHE A 30 9.31 1.05 5.72
CA PHE A 30 9.09 -0.17 4.94
C PHE A 30 7.60 -0.44 4.78
N VAL A 31 7.25 -1.38 3.91
CA VAL A 31 5.86 -1.74 3.63
C VAL A 31 5.65 -3.22 3.92
N THR A 32 4.46 -3.55 4.42
CA THR A 32 4.07 -4.94 4.67
C THR A 32 2.62 -5.21 4.29
N LYS A 33 2.31 -6.49 4.05
CA LYS A 33 0.97 -7.07 3.89
C LYS A 33 0.67 -8.13 4.97
N PHE A 34 1.56 -8.27 5.96
CA PHE A 34 1.49 -9.32 6.97
C PHE A 34 1.19 -8.75 8.36
N PRO A 35 0.29 -9.39 9.14
CA PRO A 35 -0.16 -8.89 10.44
C PRO A 35 0.75 -9.32 11.61
N SER A 36 1.76 -10.16 11.36
CA SER A 36 2.64 -10.73 12.40
C SER A 36 3.69 -9.72 12.87
N ILE A 37 3.25 -8.69 13.57
CA ILE A 37 4.08 -7.55 14.02
C ILE A 37 4.35 -7.54 15.54
N ASP A 38 3.93 -8.57 16.27
CA ASP A 38 3.98 -8.59 17.74
C ASP A 38 5.39 -8.30 18.30
N SER A 39 6.43 -8.82 17.66
CA SER A 39 7.82 -8.58 18.05
C SER A 39 8.31 -7.14 17.82
N LEU A 40 7.52 -6.31 17.13
CA LEU A 40 7.88 -4.94 16.81
C LEU A 40 7.15 -3.92 17.68
N LEU A 41 6.04 -4.30 18.34
CA LEU A 41 5.15 -3.37 19.01
C LEU A 41 5.81 -2.63 20.18
N ASP A 42 6.60 -3.32 20.99
CA ASP A 42 7.19 -2.79 22.22
C ASP A 42 8.60 -2.22 22.02
N LEU A 43 9.05 -2.04 20.78
CA LEU A 43 10.38 -1.48 20.51
C LEU A 43 10.38 0.04 20.71
N ASP A 44 11.47 0.57 21.30
CA ASP A 44 11.69 2.01 21.41
C ASP A 44 12.05 2.63 20.05
N HIS A 45 11.04 2.86 19.23
CA HIS A 45 11.20 3.40 17.87
C HIS A 45 11.32 4.94 17.83
N ARG A 46 10.99 5.65 18.91
CA ARG A 46 11.03 7.13 19.02
C ARG A 46 10.39 7.89 17.86
N GLY A 47 9.34 7.32 17.26
CA GLY A 47 8.69 7.91 16.07
C GLY A 47 9.57 7.91 14.80
N ARG A 48 10.75 7.26 14.81
CA ARG A 48 11.68 7.22 13.68
C ARG A 48 11.44 6.09 12.69
N THR A 49 10.42 5.28 12.93
CA THR A 49 10.04 4.19 12.03
C THR A 49 8.59 4.32 11.63
N ARG A 50 8.31 4.32 10.32
CA ARG A 50 6.95 4.24 9.77
C ARG A 50 6.77 2.91 9.05
N ILE A 51 5.94 2.06 9.61
CA ILE A 51 5.53 0.80 8.99
C ILE A 51 4.26 1.10 8.19
N ARG A 52 4.34 0.91 6.86
CA ARG A 52 3.23 1.17 5.96
C ARG A 52 2.49 -0.13 5.66
N TYR A 53 1.19 -0.13 5.86
CA TYR A 53 0.37 -1.25 5.40
C TYR A 53 -0.06 -1.06 3.96
N SER A 54 0.23 -2.06 3.13
CA SER A 54 -0.30 -2.13 1.77
C SER A 54 -1.72 -2.66 1.83
N LEU A 55 -2.68 -1.82 1.47
CA LEU A 55 -4.10 -2.14 1.45
C LEU A 55 -4.62 -2.23 0.02
N ASN A 56 -5.64 -3.05 -0.15
CA ASN A 56 -6.42 -3.14 -1.36
C ASN A 56 -7.83 -3.64 -1.05
N THR A 57 -8.73 -3.64 -2.03
CA THR A 57 -10.08 -4.15 -1.85
C THR A 57 -10.06 -5.65 -1.57
N ASP A 58 -11.09 -6.16 -0.87
CA ASP A 58 -11.21 -7.59 -0.55
C ASP A 58 -11.10 -8.46 -1.82
N ARG A 59 -11.75 -8.02 -2.92
CA ARG A 59 -11.69 -8.72 -4.20
C ARG A 59 -10.28 -8.77 -4.78
N ILE A 60 -9.57 -7.65 -4.81
CA ILE A 60 -8.21 -7.59 -5.38
C ILE A 60 -7.23 -8.42 -4.53
N ILE A 61 -7.38 -8.38 -3.20
CA ILE A 61 -6.58 -9.22 -2.31
C ILE A 61 -6.84 -10.70 -2.60
N HIS A 62 -8.11 -11.09 -2.69
CA HIS A 62 -8.50 -12.47 -2.99
C HIS A 62 -7.96 -12.94 -4.36
N ASP A 63 -8.13 -12.13 -5.41
CA ASP A 63 -7.87 -12.55 -6.78
C ASP A 63 -6.38 -12.47 -7.16
N TYR A 64 -5.61 -11.54 -6.57
CA TYR A 64 -4.25 -11.24 -7.05
C TYR A 64 -3.17 -11.19 -5.96
N GLU A 65 -3.53 -11.17 -4.67
CA GLU A 65 -2.55 -11.07 -3.59
C GLU A 65 -2.46 -12.36 -2.77
N HIS A 66 -2.23 -13.46 -3.44
CA HIS A 66 -2.19 -14.78 -2.81
C HIS A 66 -1.15 -14.88 -1.69
N ARG A 67 -1.49 -15.64 -0.62
CA ARG A 67 -0.64 -15.89 0.55
C ARG A 67 -0.26 -14.62 1.33
N THR A 68 -1.10 -13.61 1.27
CA THR A 68 -1.00 -12.42 2.13
C THR A 68 -2.22 -12.34 3.04
N ALA A 69 -2.17 -11.49 4.06
CA ALA A 69 -3.30 -11.28 4.96
C ALA A 69 -4.51 -10.66 4.24
N VAL A 70 -5.70 -10.91 4.73
CA VAL A 70 -6.93 -10.24 4.29
C VAL A 70 -6.95 -8.79 4.74
N LEU A 71 -7.85 -7.99 4.16
CA LEU A 71 -7.93 -6.55 4.43
C LEU A 71 -8.10 -6.24 5.92
N ASP A 72 -9.03 -6.91 6.60
CA ASP A 72 -9.35 -6.65 8.01
C ASP A 72 -8.16 -6.94 8.93
N GLU A 73 -7.40 -8.01 8.67
CA GLU A 73 -6.18 -8.31 9.43
C GLU A 73 -5.10 -7.24 9.25
N ARG A 74 -4.97 -6.69 8.03
CA ARG A 74 -4.02 -5.59 7.77
C ARG A 74 -4.43 -4.31 8.48
N ILE A 75 -5.72 -3.98 8.49
CA ILE A 75 -6.26 -2.81 9.19
C ILE A 75 -6.07 -2.95 10.70
N GLN A 76 -6.38 -4.11 11.26
CA GLN A 76 -6.17 -4.39 12.69
C GLN A 76 -4.70 -4.27 13.09
N ALA A 77 -3.80 -4.82 12.29
CA ALA A 77 -2.37 -4.71 12.56
C ALA A 77 -1.87 -3.26 12.46
N LEU A 78 -2.38 -2.47 11.52
CA LEU A 78 -2.08 -1.03 11.46
C LEU A 78 -2.61 -0.29 12.69
N SER A 79 -3.84 -0.58 13.16
CA SER A 79 -4.39 0.00 14.38
C SER A 79 -3.49 -0.27 15.59
N ARG A 80 -3.04 -1.52 15.75
CA ARG A 80 -2.11 -1.91 16.82
C ARG A 80 -0.78 -1.15 16.77
N LEU A 81 -0.22 -0.91 15.59
CA LEU A 81 0.99 -0.07 15.46
C LEU A 81 0.74 1.36 15.92
N LEU A 82 -0.40 1.94 15.57
CA LEU A 82 -0.78 3.29 15.99
C LEU A 82 -0.99 3.38 17.50
N GLU A 83 -1.61 2.36 18.10
CA GLU A 83 -1.79 2.25 19.57
C GLU A 83 -0.44 2.23 20.32
N HIS A 84 0.61 1.66 19.68
CA HIS A 84 1.97 1.64 20.21
C HIS A 84 2.82 2.83 19.77
N GLY A 85 2.20 3.89 19.24
CA GLY A 85 2.84 5.16 18.94
C GLY A 85 3.66 5.21 17.65
N TYR A 86 3.58 4.20 16.79
CA TYR A 86 4.20 4.28 15.47
C TYR A 86 3.49 5.33 14.59
N PRO A 87 4.22 6.12 13.81
CA PRO A 87 3.61 7.01 12.82
C PRO A 87 2.82 6.22 11.76
N GLY A 88 1.59 6.65 11.48
CA GLY A 88 0.69 5.97 10.56
C GLY A 88 1.15 5.99 9.11
N GLY A 89 0.97 4.88 8.40
CA GLY A 89 1.28 4.79 6.98
C GLY A 89 0.37 3.79 6.25
N VAL A 90 -0.29 4.27 5.21
CA VAL A 90 -1.14 3.48 4.32
C VAL A 90 -0.61 3.62 2.90
N ILE A 91 -0.45 2.50 2.21
CA ILE A 91 -0.18 2.48 0.78
C ILE A 91 -1.28 1.67 0.06
N ILE A 92 -2.06 2.35 -0.78
CA ILE A 92 -3.10 1.71 -1.59
C ILE A 92 -2.48 1.38 -2.94
N ALA A 93 -2.11 0.10 -3.13
CA ALA A 93 -1.31 -0.31 -4.27
C ALA A 93 -1.41 -1.81 -4.58
N PRO A 94 -1.64 -2.16 -5.85
CA PRO A 94 -2.00 -1.27 -6.95
C PRO A 94 -3.49 -0.95 -7.00
N VAL A 95 -3.86 0.27 -7.37
CA VAL A 95 -5.26 0.60 -7.69
C VAL A 95 -5.62 0.02 -9.05
N ILE A 96 -6.63 -0.83 -9.10
CA ILE A 96 -7.11 -1.52 -10.29
C ILE A 96 -8.53 -1.01 -10.62
N LEU A 97 -8.71 -0.51 -11.85
CA LEU A 97 -9.97 0.03 -12.34
C LEU A 97 -10.76 -1.05 -13.09
N GLU A 98 -11.45 -1.89 -12.36
CA GLU A 98 -12.35 -2.92 -12.91
C GLU A 98 -13.67 -2.93 -12.16
N GLY A 99 -14.74 -3.29 -12.87
CA GLY A 99 -16.07 -3.38 -12.28
C GLY A 99 -16.47 -2.10 -11.55
N ASN A 100 -17.01 -2.23 -10.36
CA ASN A 100 -17.45 -1.12 -9.50
C ASN A 100 -16.30 -0.65 -8.59
N TRP A 101 -15.10 -0.41 -9.14
CA TRP A 101 -13.91 -0.08 -8.37
C TRP A 101 -14.12 1.07 -7.37
N GLN A 102 -14.88 2.09 -7.72
CA GLN A 102 -15.16 3.22 -6.82
C GLN A 102 -15.94 2.78 -5.58
N GLU A 103 -16.90 1.90 -5.74
CA GLU A 103 -17.68 1.32 -4.63
C GLU A 103 -16.80 0.42 -3.77
N GLU A 104 -15.98 -0.44 -4.38
CA GLU A 104 -15.07 -1.34 -3.66
C GLU A 104 -14.03 -0.57 -2.83
N TYR A 105 -13.39 0.44 -3.44
CA TYR A 105 -12.43 1.29 -2.71
C TYR A 105 -13.13 2.21 -1.70
N GLY A 106 -14.36 2.66 -1.97
CA GLY A 106 -15.17 3.38 -1.01
C GLY A 106 -15.41 2.55 0.25
N HIS A 107 -15.85 1.31 0.08
CA HIS A 107 -16.07 0.37 1.19
C HIS A 107 -14.77 0.08 1.98
N MET A 108 -13.64 -0.08 1.28
CA MET A 108 -12.34 -0.21 1.92
C MET A 108 -12.01 1.03 2.78
N MET A 109 -12.27 2.24 2.28
CA MET A 109 -12.04 3.48 3.01
C MET A 109 -12.96 3.63 4.22
N ASP A 110 -14.22 3.17 4.13
CA ASP A 110 -15.16 3.14 5.26
C ASP A 110 -14.65 2.22 6.38
N LYS A 111 -14.24 0.98 6.05
CA LYS A 111 -13.62 0.05 7.01
C LYS A 111 -12.38 0.65 7.69
N LEU A 112 -11.53 1.30 6.89
CA LEU A 112 -10.32 1.94 7.40
C LEU A 112 -10.66 3.08 8.36
N ALA A 113 -11.65 3.89 8.02
CA ALA A 113 -12.09 5.01 8.84
C ALA A 113 -12.71 4.54 10.17
N GLU A 114 -13.49 3.49 10.14
CA GLU A 114 -14.07 2.88 11.36
C GLU A 114 -12.97 2.47 12.35
N ALA A 115 -11.90 1.87 11.86
CA ALA A 115 -10.81 1.39 12.70
C ALA A 115 -9.84 2.51 13.14
N LEU A 116 -9.63 3.55 12.33
CA LEU A 116 -8.54 4.50 12.50
C LEU A 116 -8.97 5.96 12.72
N SER A 117 -10.26 6.27 12.84
CA SER A 117 -10.78 7.65 12.96
C SER A 117 -10.24 8.44 14.16
N ALA A 118 -9.73 7.74 15.18
CA ALA A 118 -9.11 8.37 16.35
C ALA A 118 -7.69 8.93 16.08
N TYR A 119 -7.06 8.52 14.97
CA TYR A 119 -5.68 8.86 14.66
C TYR A 119 -5.60 9.98 13.62
N ARG A 120 -4.68 10.94 13.83
CA ARG A 120 -4.58 12.17 13.04
C ARG A 120 -3.41 12.14 12.06
N ASP A 121 -2.24 11.68 12.48
CA ASP A 121 -1.01 11.67 11.67
C ASP A 121 -0.93 10.39 10.83
N ILE A 122 -1.80 10.27 9.82
CA ILE A 122 -1.78 9.17 8.88
C ILE A 122 -1.31 9.67 7.50
N HIS A 123 -0.30 9.01 6.94
CA HIS A 123 0.19 9.29 5.60
C HIS A 123 -0.36 8.29 4.59
N PHE A 124 -0.86 8.79 3.47
CA PHE A 124 -1.38 8.00 2.37
C PHE A 124 -0.50 8.10 1.13
N GLU A 125 -0.20 6.95 0.55
CA GLU A 125 0.42 6.81 -0.76
C GLU A 125 -0.55 6.00 -1.64
N VAL A 126 -0.85 6.49 -2.85
CA VAL A 126 -1.76 5.79 -3.78
C VAL A 126 -1.03 5.54 -5.10
N ILE A 127 -0.96 4.27 -5.49
CA ILE A 127 -0.22 3.85 -6.69
C ILE A 127 -1.18 3.09 -7.62
N SER A 128 -1.43 3.67 -8.79
CA SER A 128 -2.24 3.03 -9.83
C SER A 128 -1.53 1.82 -10.43
N HIS A 129 -2.29 0.83 -10.88
CA HIS A 129 -1.76 -0.35 -11.54
C HIS A 129 -0.97 0.01 -12.80
N ARG A 130 0.26 -0.46 -12.85
CA ARG A 130 1.19 -0.25 -13.96
C ARG A 130 2.04 -1.50 -14.18
N PHE A 131 2.42 -1.76 -15.40
CA PHE A 131 3.25 -2.91 -15.74
C PHE A 131 4.20 -2.61 -16.90
N ALA A 132 5.34 -3.31 -16.92
CA ALA A 132 6.20 -3.37 -18.09
C ALA A 132 5.76 -4.57 -18.96
N ARG A 133 5.96 -4.50 -20.28
CA ARG A 133 5.63 -5.63 -21.18
C ARG A 133 6.35 -6.92 -20.78
N LYS A 134 7.59 -6.82 -20.33
CA LYS A 134 8.34 -7.99 -19.84
C LYS A 134 7.70 -8.58 -18.58
N ALA A 135 7.20 -7.74 -17.66
CA ALA A 135 6.49 -8.23 -16.47
C ALA A 135 5.17 -8.93 -16.86
N LYS A 136 4.41 -8.35 -17.82
CA LYS A 136 3.21 -8.99 -18.37
C LYS A 136 3.52 -10.37 -18.98
N SER A 137 4.55 -10.46 -19.82
CA SER A 137 4.98 -11.76 -20.38
C SER A 137 5.29 -12.76 -19.28
N ASN A 138 6.12 -12.39 -18.31
CA ASN A 138 6.49 -13.29 -17.22
C ASN A 138 5.27 -13.74 -16.37
N ILE A 139 4.31 -12.84 -16.13
CA ILE A 139 3.08 -13.18 -15.41
C ILE A 139 2.25 -14.18 -16.19
N LEU A 140 2.06 -13.98 -17.50
CA LEU A 140 1.31 -14.88 -18.35
C LEU A 140 1.99 -16.24 -18.53
N ASP A 141 3.32 -16.28 -18.50
CA ASP A 141 4.08 -17.54 -18.55
C ASP A 141 3.86 -18.39 -17.28
N VAL A 142 3.75 -17.74 -16.11
CA VAL A 142 3.55 -18.42 -14.81
C VAL A 142 2.06 -18.64 -14.50
N PHE A 143 1.22 -17.69 -14.86
CA PHE A 143 -0.22 -17.66 -14.60
C PHE A 143 -1.00 -17.41 -15.90
N PRO A 144 -1.07 -18.39 -16.82
CA PRO A 144 -1.66 -18.18 -18.15
C PRO A 144 -3.16 -17.86 -18.12
N GLN A 145 -3.84 -18.19 -17.03
CA GLN A 145 -5.28 -17.94 -16.85
C GLN A 145 -5.57 -16.72 -15.96
N THR A 146 -4.56 -15.89 -15.64
CA THR A 146 -4.78 -14.71 -14.81
C THR A 146 -5.75 -13.73 -15.48
N THR A 147 -6.64 -13.20 -14.67
CA THR A 147 -7.58 -12.13 -15.06
C THR A 147 -7.03 -10.72 -14.76
N LEU A 148 -5.79 -10.62 -14.27
CA LEU A 148 -5.18 -9.33 -13.96
C LEU A 148 -5.21 -8.39 -15.20
N PRO A 149 -5.79 -7.17 -15.09
CA PRO A 149 -6.04 -6.30 -16.25
C PRO A 149 -4.77 -5.66 -16.80
N MET A 150 -4.05 -6.38 -17.62
CA MET A 150 -2.85 -5.92 -18.32
C MET A 150 -3.13 -5.58 -19.78
N ASN A 151 -4.21 -4.82 -20.02
CA ASN A 151 -4.60 -4.36 -21.36
C ASN A 151 -3.58 -3.36 -21.91
N GLU A 152 -3.38 -3.38 -23.24
CA GLU A 152 -2.53 -2.44 -23.98
C GLU A 152 -3.36 -1.64 -24.97
N ASP A 153 -4.51 -1.15 -24.51
CA ASP A 153 -5.49 -0.39 -25.27
C ASP A 153 -5.45 1.12 -24.94
N LYS A 154 -6.48 1.84 -25.36
CA LYS A 154 -6.63 3.29 -25.14
C LYS A 154 -6.70 3.70 -23.64
N SER A 155 -6.97 2.75 -22.74
CA SER A 155 -6.95 3.02 -21.29
C SER A 155 -5.53 3.22 -20.75
N ARG A 156 -4.51 2.86 -21.52
CA ARG A 156 -3.12 2.91 -21.14
C ARG A 156 -2.31 3.90 -21.96
N SER A 157 -1.31 4.48 -21.31
CA SER A 157 -0.27 5.29 -21.92
C SER A 157 1.09 4.72 -21.62
N TYR A 158 2.00 4.78 -22.58
CA TYR A 158 3.37 4.33 -22.36
C TYR A 158 4.19 5.45 -21.73
N LYS A 159 4.81 5.18 -20.58
CA LYS A 159 5.64 6.13 -19.85
C LYS A 159 7.06 5.57 -19.70
N PHE A 160 8.05 6.33 -20.15
CA PHE A 160 9.44 6.03 -19.93
C PHE A 160 9.83 6.33 -18.48
N GLY A 161 10.51 5.38 -17.85
CA GLY A 161 11.13 5.58 -16.54
C GLY A 161 12.54 6.19 -16.66
N GLN A 162 13.08 6.62 -15.53
CA GLN A 162 14.38 7.27 -15.41
C GLN A 162 15.55 6.44 -15.96
N PHE A 163 15.41 5.11 -16.00
CA PHE A 163 16.48 4.18 -16.45
C PHE A 163 16.16 3.53 -17.81
N GLY A 164 15.39 4.19 -18.66
CA GLY A 164 15.06 3.69 -20.00
C GLY A 164 14.03 2.57 -20.07
N TYR A 165 13.49 2.12 -18.93
CA TYR A 165 12.44 1.11 -18.90
C TYR A 165 11.08 1.76 -19.04
N GLY A 166 10.31 1.36 -20.04
CA GLY A 166 8.96 1.83 -20.22
C GLY A 166 7.93 1.00 -19.44
N LYS A 167 6.90 1.67 -18.97
CA LYS A 167 5.74 1.05 -18.30
C LYS A 167 4.45 1.53 -18.94
N LEU A 168 3.49 0.64 -19.03
CA LEU A 168 2.12 0.97 -19.34
C LEU A 168 1.44 1.41 -18.03
N VAL A 169 0.96 2.64 -18.02
CA VAL A 169 0.22 3.28 -16.91
C VAL A 169 -1.18 3.62 -17.40
N TYR A 170 -2.14 3.86 -16.52
CA TYR A 170 -3.43 4.39 -16.95
C TYR A 170 -3.24 5.72 -17.70
N ASN A 171 -4.11 6.00 -18.65
CA ASN A 171 -4.09 7.26 -19.38
C ASN A 171 -4.40 8.46 -18.46
N LYS A 172 -4.19 9.68 -18.96
CA LYS A 172 -4.33 10.90 -18.16
C LYS A 172 -5.73 11.07 -17.55
N ALA A 173 -6.78 10.69 -18.28
CA ALA A 173 -8.15 10.83 -17.80
C ALA A 173 -8.41 9.89 -16.60
N LEU A 174 -8.05 8.62 -16.73
CA LEU A 174 -8.20 7.64 -15.64
C LEU A 174 -7.31 7.95 -14.43
N LEU A 175 -6.09 8.45 -14.65
CA LEU A 175 -5.25 8.91 -13.54
C LEU A 175 -5.85 10.10 -12.81
N GLN A 176 -6.52 11.02 -13.52
CA GLN A 176 -7.21 12.14 -12.89
C GLN A 176 -8.43 11.66 -12.09
N GLU A 177 -9.16 10.68 -12.60
CA GLU A 177 -10.29 10.07 -11.90
C GLU A 177 -9.86 9.39 -10.60
N ILE A 178 -8.78 8.58 -10.64
CA ILE A 178 -8.17 7.99 -9.43
C ILE A 178 -7.79 9.09 -8.44
N LYS A 179 -7.12 10.13 -8.92
CA LYS A 179 -6.67 11.23 -8.07
C LYS A 179 -7.83 11.95 -7.40
N SER A 180 -8.88 12.29 -8.14
CA SER A 180 -10.07 12.93 -7.58
C SER A 180 -10.71 12.04 -6.53
N PHE A 181 -10.99 10.78 -6.86
CA PHE A 181 -11.63 9.83 -5.97
C PHE A 181 -10.89 9.68 -4.63
N PHE A 182 -9.59 9.39 -4.66
CA PHE A 182 -8.84 9.19 -3.42
C PHE A 182 -8.58 10.49 -2.65
N THR A 183 -8.43 11.63 -3.32
CA THR A 183 -8.34 12.92 -2.63
C THR A 183 -9.63 13.20 -1.86
N ASP A 184 -10.79 12.98 -2.48
CA ASP A 184 -12.09 13.22 -1.87
C ASP A 184 -12.38 12.20 -0.75
N ALA A 185 -12.10 10.91 -0.98
CA ALA A 185 -12.31 9.86 0.00
C ALA A 185 -11.40 10.04 1.23
N ILE A 186 -10.10 10.28 1.03
CA ILE A 186 -9.16 10.53 2.13
C ILE A 186 -9.54 11.80 2.88
N GLY A 187 -9.85 12.90 2.16
CA GLY A 187 -10.24 14.16 2.79
C GLY A 187 -11.52 14.07 3.63
N ARG A 188 -12.47 13.22 3.21
CA ARG A 188 -13.71 12.99 3.95
C ARG A 188 -13.51 12.20 5.24
N HIS A 189 -12.75 11.10 5.16
CA HIS A 189 -12.57 10.19 6.28
C HIS A 189 -11.42 10.57 7.22
N PHE A 190 -10.39 11.22 6.67
CA PHE A 190 -9.16 11.57 7.36
C PHE A 190 -8.75 13.02 7.04
N PRO A 191 -9.48 14.02 7.55
CA PRO A 191 -9.27 15.42 7.15
C PRO A 191 -7.90 16.00 7.53
N GLU A 192 -7.21 15.38 8.50
CA GLU A 192 -5.87 15.81 8.93
C GLU A 192 -4.75 14.92 8.35
N ALA A 193 -5.12 13.89 7.55
CA ALA A 193 -4.14 13.01 6.94
C ALA A 193 -3.31 13.72 5.86
N LYS A 194 -2.10 13.22 5.65
CA LYS A 194 -1.23 13.68 4.58
C LYS A 194 -1.25 12.72 3.41
N ILE A 195 -1.53 13.23 2.23
CA ILE A 195 -1.35 12.49 0.98
C ILE A 195 0.06 12.78 0.45
N ASP A 196 0.95 11.80 0.56
CA ASP A 196 2.33 11.94 0.09
C ASP A 196 2.37 12.00 -1.44
N TYR A 197 1.61 11.13 -2.12
CA TYR A 197 1.37 11.17 -3.58
C TYR A 197 0.23 10.27 -4.04
N ILE A 198 -0.32 10.59 -5.21
CA ILE A 198 -1.24 9.75 -6.00
C ILE A 198 -0.67 9.68 -7.42
N ILE A 199 -0.25 8.48 -7.88
CA ILE A 199 0.43 8.27 -9.16
C ILE A 199 -0.11 7.05 -9.94
#